data_cb08777789f0455df464b02d45c7e084
#
_entry.id   cb08777789f0455df464b02d45c7e084
#
_cell.length_a   1.000
_cell.length_b   1.000
_cell.length_c   1.000
_cell.angle_alpha   90.00
_cell.angle_beta   90.00
_cell.angle_gamma   90.00
#
_symmetry.space_group_name_H-M   'P 1'
#
loop_
_entity.id
_entity.type
_entity.pdbx_description
1 polymer ?
#
loop_
_entity_poly.entity_id
_entity_poly.type
_entity_poly.pdbx_seq_one_letter_code
_entity_poly.pdbx_strand_id
1 'polypeptide(L)'
;FSIYESINVANSLRAKDCIDGNISKNIIITSANAATSQGVYSVDATVTNSKGDTSTIKLPLIVEDSSVSAPKIMLTDYLVYHKKGKEFDPEKYIKQVIDNEENVLDLDVKIDSAVNVNKEDIYMVHYYATGAYGFRGHSVLIVSVGK
;
A
#
# COMPACT_ATOMS: atom_id res chain seq x y z
N PHE A 1 8.25 -5.30 -6.11
CA PHE A 1 9.04 -5.00 -7.33
C PHE A 1 8.25 -4.10 -8.25
N SER A 2 8.94 -3.23 -8.98
CA SER A 2 8.36 -2.42 -10.04
C SER A 2 8.41 -3.17 -11.39
N ILE A 3 7.42 -2.93 -12.28
CA ILE A 3 7.44 -3.48 -13.64
C ILE A 3 8.65 -2.97 -14.46
N TYR A 4 9.26 -1.87 -14.03
CA TYR A 4 10.45 -1.28 -14.67
C TYR A 4 11.76 -1.84 -14.16
N GLU A 5 11.72 -2.72 -13.17
CA GLU A 5 12.90 -3.36 -12.61
C GLU A 5 13.09 -4.76 -13.15
N SER A 6 14.36 -5.13 -13.32
CA SER A 6 14.67 -6.53 -13.57
C SER A 6 14.43 -7.34 -12.29
N ILE A 7 13.42 -8.18 -12.30
CA ILE A 7 13.00 -8.94 -11.13
C ILE A 7 13.95 -10.11 -10.92
N ASN A 8 14.71 -10.07 -9.84
CA ASN A 8 15.53 -11.20 -9.39
C ASN A 8 15.10 -11.62 -7.98
N VAL A 9 14.13 -12.52 -7.92
CA VAL A 9 13.56 -13.01 -6.65
C VAL A 9 14.62 -13.72 -5.80
N ALA A 10 15.55 -14.44 -6.42
CA ALA A 10 16.59 -15.18 -5.70
C ALA A 10 17.47 -14.28 -4.83
N ASN A 11 17.73 -13.04 -5.26
CA ASN A 11 18.53 -12.09 -4.49
C ASN A 11 17.83 -11.60 -3.20
N SER A 12 16.52 -11.73 -3.15
CA SER A 12 15.70 -11.32 -1.99
C SER A 12 15.53 -12.44 -0.96
N LEU A 13 15.98 -13.65 -1.28
CA LEU A 13 15.80 -14.83 -0.44
C LEU A 13 17.12 -15.25 0.24
N ARG A 14 16.96 -15.90 1.39
CA ARG A 14 18.07 -16.49 2.14
C ARG A 14 17.69 -17.91 2.54
N ALA A 15 18.66 -18.80 2.45
CA ALA A 15 18.51 -20.18 2.90
C ALA A 15 19.68 -20.55 3.80
N LYS A 16 19.37 -21.20 4.92
CA LYS A 16 20.36 -21.68 5.88
C LYS A 16 20.05 -23.14 6.23
N ASP A 17 21.06 -23.95 6.19
CA ASP A 17 21.05 -25.35 6.60
C ASP A 17 21.89 -25.54 7.86
N CYS A 18 21.50 -26.47 8.73
CA CYS A 18 22.22 -26.73 9.97
C CYS A 18 23.60 -27.38 9.76
N ILE A 19 23.82 -28.01 8.61
CA ILE A 19 25.07 -28.70 8.25
C ILE A 19 25.90 -27.84 7.31
N ASP A 20 25.27 -27.37 6.22
CA ASP A 20 25.96 -26.66 5.13
C ASP A 20 26.06 -25.13 5.37
N GLY A 21 25.41 -24.60 6.40
CA GLY A 21 25.38 -23.16 6.67
C GLY A 21 24.56 -22.38 5.67
N ASN A 22 25.13 -21.33 5.09
CA ASN A 22 24.43 -20.49 4.12
C ASN A 22 24.43 -21.14 2.73
N ILE A 23 23.27 -21.64 2.30
CA ILE A 23 23.04 -22.25 0.99
C ILE A 23 22.17 -21.40 0.07
N SER A 24 22.08 -20.09 0.32
CA SER A 24 21.26 -19.17 -0.48
C SER A 24 21.61 -19.21 -1.99
N LYS A 25 22.83 -19.55 -2.34
CA LYS A 25 23.25 -19.72 -3.74
C LYS A 25 22.56 -20.86 -4.46
N ASN A 26 22.04 -21.82 -3.72
CA ASN A 26 21.41 -23.03 -4.25
C ASN A 26 19.90 -22.87 -4.43
N ILE A 27 19.35 -21.69 -4.15
CA ILE A 27 17.93 -21.42 -4.32
C ILE A 27 17.57 -21.42 -5.80
N ILE A 28 16.59 -22.24 -6.16
CA ILE A 28 16.03 -22.31 -7.51
C ILE A 28 14.62 -21.77 -7.48
N ILE A 29 14.32 -20.84 -8.38
CA ILE A 29 12.99 -20.28 -8.58
C ILE A 29 12.32 -21.01 -9.74
N THR A 30 11.23 -21.73 -9.45
CA THR A 30 10.62 -22.64 -10.42
C THR A 30 9.37 -22.09 -11.12
N SER A 31 8.75 -21.03 -10.62
CA SER A 31 7.50 -20.49 -11.14
C SER A 31 7.49 -18.98 -11.35
N ALA A 32 8.65 -18.36 -11.36
CA ALA A 32 8.77 -16.94 -11.72
C ALA A 32 8.67 -16.80 -13.23
N ASN A 33 7.49 -16.66 -13.77
CA ASN A 33 7.34 -16.08 -15.09
C ASN A 33 7.78 -14.62 -15.01
N ALA A 34 8.41 -14.14 -16.07
CA ALA A 34 8.73 -12.73 -16.19
C ALA A 34 7.41 -11.93 -16.07
N ALA A 35 7.16 -11.39 -14.91
CA ALA A 35 5.99 -10.57 -14.68
C ALA A 35 6.21 -9.23 -15.39
N THR A 36 5.59 -9.07 -16.53
CA THR A 36 5.69 -7.86 -17.36
C THR A 36 4.52 -6.90 -17.11
N SER A 37 3.60 -7.31 -16.27
CA SER A 37 2.43 -6.51 -15.91
C SER A 37 2.25 -6.46 -14.39
N GLN A 38 1.59 -5.43 -13.94
CA GLN A 38 1.21 -5.25 -12.55
C GLN A 38 0.29 -6.38 -12.06
N GLY A 39 0.53 -6.86 -10.86
CA GLY A 39 -0.28 -7.93 -10.27
C GLY A 39 0.37 -8.62 -9.09
N VAL A 40 -0.34 -9.61 -8.57
CA VAL A 40 0.16 -10.52 -7.52
C VAL A 40 0.36 -11.89 -8.15
N TYR A 41 1.59 -12.37 -8.09
CA TYR A 41 2.01 -13.66 -8.65
C TYR A 41 2.44 -14.59 -7.54
N SER A 42 2.44 -15.89 -7.82
CA SER A 42 2.97 -16.92 -6.92
C SER A 42 4.32 -17.41 -7.44
N VAL A 43 5.29 -17.48 -6.55
CA VAL A 43 6.64 -17.92 -6.86
C VAL A 43 7.01 -19.07 -5.95
N ASP A 44 7.49 -20.18 -6.51
CA ASP A 44 8.03 -21.32 -5.76
C ASP A 44 9.55 -21.22 -5.72
N ALA A 45 10.10 -21.20 -4.51
CA ALA A 45 11.53 -21.26 -4.28
C ALA A 45 11.91 -22.59 -3.63
N THR A 46 12.88 -23.28 -4.22
CA THR A 46 13.36 -24.57 -3.76
C THR A 46 14.86 -24.52 -3.50
N VAL A 47 15.29 -25.14 -2.42
CA VAL A 47 16.70 -25.28 -2.07
C VAL A 47 17.00 -26.71 -1.65
N THR A 48 18.16 -27.21 -2.06
CA THR A 48 18.64 -28.56 -1.71
C THR A 48 19.98 -28.45 -1.01
N ASN A 49 20.15 -29.16 0.10
CA ASN A 49 21.43 -29.26 0.82
C ASN A 49 22.36 -30.29 0.21
N SER A 50 23.56 -30.44 0.76
CA SER A 50 24.57 -31.40 0.28
C SER A 50 24.15 -32.87 0.45
N LYS A 51 23.15 -33.15 1.31
CA LYS A 51 22.61 -34.50 1.52
C LYS A 51 21.43 -34.81 0.60
N GLY A 52 20.97 -33.88 -0.20
CA GLY A 52 19.84 -34.06 -1.09
C GLY A 52 18.48 -33.76 -0.45
N ASP A 53 18.45 -33.23 0.78
CA ASP A 53 17.21 -32.78 1.40
C ASP A 53 16.75 -31.49 0.76
N THR A 54 15.49 -31.44 0.39
CA THR A 54 14.89 -30.31 -0.34
C THR A 54 13.82 -29.63 0.48
N SER A 55 13.84 -28.30 0.49
CA SER A 55 12.81 -27.44 1.08
C SER A 55 12.23 -26.51 0.01
N THR A 56 10.92 -26.41 -0.02
CA THR A 56 10.20 -25.55 -0.97
C THR A 56 9.28 -24.61 -0.22
N ILE A 57 9.27 -23.33 -0.62
CA ILE A 57 8.37 -22.31 -0.09
C ILE A 57 7.65 -21.62 -1.25
N LYS A 58 6.36 -21.37 -1.07
CA LYS A 58 5.56 -20.59 -1.99
C LYS A 58 5.44 -19.15 -1.45
N LEU A 59 5.82 -18.20 -2.27
CA LEU A 59 5.84 -16.79 -1.90
C LEU A 59 4.96 -15.95 -2.83
N PRO A 60 4.27 -14.94 -2.32
CA PRO A 60 3.64 -13.94 -3.16
C PRO A 60 4.71 -13.00 -3.74
N LEU A 61 4.62 -12.75 -5.03
CA LEU A 61 5.40 -11.74 -5.73
C LEU A 61 4.46 -10.60 -6.13
N ILE A 62 4.65 -9.45 -5.52
CA ILE A 62 3.88 -8.25 -5.84
C ILE A 62 4.70 -7.42 -6.82
N VAL A 63 4.14 -7.19 -8.00
CA VAL A 63 4.71 -6.32 -9.03
C VAL A 63 3.85 -5.09 -9.15
N GLU A 64 4.46 -3.94 -8.95
CA GLU A 64 3.82 -2.64 -8.98
C GLU A 64 4.21 -1.87 -10.22
N ASP A 65 3.24 -1.18 -10.80
CA ASP A 65 3.54 -0.12 -11.73
C ASP A 65 3.76 1.16 -10.92
N SER A 66 4.97 1.68 -10.93
CA SER A 66 5.29 2.91 -10.20
C SER A 66 4.60 4.16 -10.78
N SER A 67 4.04 4.05 -11.99
CA SER A 67 3.15 5.08 -12.55
C SER A 67 1.75 5.04 -11.91
N VAL A 68 1.36 3.91 -11.31
CA VAL A 68 0.07 3.70 -10.64
C VAL A 68 0.31 3.43 -9.16
N SER A 69 0.73 4.44 -8.42
CA SER A 69 0.90 4.35 -6.97
C SER A 69 -0.44 4.35 -6.23
N ALA A 70 -0.38 4.41 -4.90
CA ALA A 70 -1.57 4.60 -4.07
C ALA A 70 -2.40 5.81 -4.57
N PRO A 71 -3.74 5.71 -4.57
CA PRO A 71 -4.58 6.81 -5.00
C PRO A 71 -4.37 8.03 -4.10
N LYS A 72 -4.47 9.22 -4.69
CA LYS A 72 -4.43 10.48 -3.95
C LYS A 72 -5.85 10.95 -3.69
N ILE A 73 -6.15 11.22 -2.43
CA ILE A 73 -7.40 11.85 -2.03
C ILE A 73 -7.15 13.35 -1.99
N MET A 74 -7.75 14.06 -2.93
CA MET A 74 -7.67 15.52 -3.00
C MET A 74 -8.81 16.11 -2.18
N LEU A 75 -8.46 16.98 -1.25
CA LEU A 75 -9.42 17.72 -0.43
C LEU A 75 -9.57 19.15 -0.95
N THR A 76 -10.72 19.75 -0.69
CA THR A 76 -10.95 21.19 -1.01
C THR A 76 -10.15 22.08 -0.09
N ASP A 77 -9.95 21.66 1.15
CA ASP A 77 -9.21 22.33 2.20
C ASP A 77 -8.44 21.29 3.03
N TYR A 78 -7.32 21.68 3.62
CA TYR A 78 -6.52 20.85 4.51
C TYR A 78 -6.50 21.39 5.95
N LEU A 79 -6.99 22.60 6.15
CA LEU A 79 -7.24 23.23 7.43
C LEU A 79 -8.53 24.03 7.34
N VAL A 80 -9.46 23.76 8.23
CA VAL A 80 -10.72 24.51 8.33
C VAL A 80 -10.96 24.99 9.76
N TYR A 81 -11.54 26.17 9.86
CA TYR A 81 -12.03 26.72 11.12
C TYR A 81 -13.53 26.48 11.20
N HIS A 82 -13.95 25.72 12.19
CA HIS A 82 -15.33 25.29 12.34
C HIS A 82 -15.96 25.95 13.58
N LYS A 83 -17.15 26.47 13.43
CA LYS A 83 -17.87 27.12 14.54
C LYS A 83 -18.42 26.07 15.51
N LYS A 84 -18.12 26.24 16.79
CA LYS A 84 -18.62 25.39 17.88
C LYS A 84 -20.14 25.25 17.85
N GLY A 85 -20.61 24.04 18.04
CA GLY A 85 -22.04 23.71 18.07
C GLY A 85 -22.74 23.64 16.70
N LYS A 86 -22.01 23.82 15.61
CA LYS A 86 -22.54 23.63 14.26
C LYS A 86 -22.24 22.22 13.77
N GLU A 87 -23.14 21.67 12.97
CA GLU A 87 -22.94 20.37 12.34
C GLU A 87 -21.71 20.39 11.43
N PHE A 88 -20.91 19.33 11.53
CA PHE A 88 -19.71 19.15 10.71
C PHE A 88 -19.88 17.92 9.82
N ASP A 89 -19.72 18.11 8.51
CA ASP A 89 -19.79 17.04 7.52
C ASP A 89 -18.45 16.89 6.82
N PRO A 90 -17.66 15.86 7.16
CA PRO A 90 -16.35 15.66 6.58
C PRO A 90 -16.37 15.28 5.10
N GLU A 91 -17.46 14.72 4.57
CA GLU A 91 -17.57 14.34 3.15
C GLU A 91 -17.52 15.54 2.22
N LYS A 92 -17.97 16.71 2.69
CA LYS A 92 -17.97 17.94 1.90
C LYS A 92 -16.59 18.42 1.47
N TYR A 93 -15.56 17.97 2.14
CA TYR A 93 -14.17 18.38 1.86
C TYR A 93 -13.46 17.46 0.89
N ILE A 94 -14.08 16.37 0.46
CA ILE A 94 -13.54 15.51 -0.58
C ILE A 94 -13.78 16.16 -1.93
N LYS A 95 -12.68 16.50 -2.63
CA LYS A 95 -12.75 17.06 -3.98
C LYS A 95 -12.82 15.95 -5.02
N GLN A 96 -11.84 15.05 -4.99
CA GLN A 96 -11.72 13.91 -5.89
C GLN A 96 -10.64 12.95 -5.41
N VAL A 97 -10.68 11.75 -5.92
CA VAL A 97 -9.60 10.76 -5.80
C VAL A 97 -8.97 10.60 -7.18
N ILE A 98 -7.66 10.69 -7.24
CA ILE A 98 -6.91 10.62 -8.51
C ILE A 98 -5.78 9.60 -8.43
N ASP A 99 -5.33 9.13 -9.60
CA ASP A 99 -4.10 8.37 -9.76
C ASP A 99 -2.89 9.28 -10.00
N ASN A 100 -1.73 8.70 -10.30
CA ASN A 100 -0.50 9.46 -10.59
C ASN A 100 -0.56 10.27 -11.89
N GLU A 101 -1.44 9.91 -12.81
CA GLU A 101 -1.63 10.61 -14.08
C GLU A 101 -2.76 11.63 -13.99
N GLU A 102 -3.23 11.93 -12.77
CA GLU A 102 -4.33 12.85 -12.48
C GLU A 102 -5.70 12.40 -13.04
N ASN A 103 -5.85 11.13 -13.37
CA ASN A 103 -7.14 10.57 -13.74
C ASN A 103 -8.03 10.41 -12.50
N VAL A 104 -9.29 10.81 -12.63
CA VAL A 104 -10.27 10.66 -11.55
C VAL A 104 -10.66 9.19 -11.40
N LEU A 105 -10.58 8.70 -10.17
CA LEU A 105 -10.93 7.35 -9.79
C LEU A 105 -12.26 7.33 -9.04
N ASP A 106 -13.12 6.38 -9.37
CA ASP A 106 -14.36 6.12 -8.64
C ASP A 106 -14.08 5.10 -7.53
N LEU A 107 -13.62 5.60 -6.40
CA LEU A 107 -13.28 4.81 -5.21
C LEU A 107 -14.03 5.31 -4.00
N ASP A 108 -14.47 4.38 -3.16
CA ASP A 108 -15.04 4.70 -1.86
C ASP A 108 -13.96 5.25 -0.92
N VAL A 109 -14.26 6.37 -0.30
CA VAL A 109 -13.40 7.00 0.70
C VAL A 109 -13.92 6.65 2.09
N LYS A 110 -13.09 5.97 2.88
CA LYS A 110 -13.34 5.76 4.31
C LYS A 110 -12.90 6.99 5.09
N ILE A 111 -13.77 7.44 5.99
CA ILE A 111 -13.53 8.61 6.83
C ILE A 111 -13.47 8.17 8.29
N ASP A 112 -12.38 8.53 8.95
CA ASP A 112 -12.20 8.40 10.39
C ASP A 112 -12.12 9.79 11.00
N SER A 113 -13.20 10.20 11.69
CA SER A 113 -13.35 11.53 12.26
C SER A 113 -13.56 11.46 13.77
N ALA A 114 -12.69 12.15 14.50
CA ALA A 114 -12.81 12.34 15.95
C ALA A 114 -13.34 13.72 16.34
N VAL A 115 -13.89 14.48 15.37
CA VAL A 115 -14.35 15.86 15.59
C VAL A 115 -15.51 15.89 16.59
N ASN A 116 -15.31 16.64 17.68
CA ASN A 116 -16.36 16.98 18.63
C ASN A 116 -16.69 18.45 18.49
N VAL A 117 -17.79 18.74 17.83
CA VAL A 117 -18.24 20.13 17.53
C VAL A 117 -18.61 20.92 18.79
N ASN A 118 -18.83 20.27 19.93
CA ASN A 118 -19.20 20.89 21.18
C ASN A 118 -18.00 21.25 22.05
N LYS A 119 -16.81 20.86 21.66
CA LYS A 119 -15.58 21.12 22.39
C LYS A 119 -14.60 21.89 21.52
N GLU A 120 -14.12 23.01 22.02
CA GLU A 120 -13.05 23.78 21.35
C GLU A 120 -11.74 23.00 21.46
N ASP A 121 -11.23 22.59 20.30
CA ASP A 121 -9.98 21.87 20.18
C ASP A 121 -9.57 21.77 18.69
N ILE A 122 -8.42 21.20 18.45
CA ILE A 122 -7.94 20.87 17.11
C ILE A 122 -8.11 19.35 16.90
N TYR A 123 -8.78 18.99 15.83
CA TYR A 123 -9.08 17.61 15.48
C TYR A 123 -8.49 17.25 14.13
N MET A 124 -8.23 15.97 13.93
CA MET A 124 -7.83 15.41 12.65
C MET A 124 -8.94 14.53 12.09
N VAL A 125 -9.23 14.70 10.80
CA VAL A 125 -10.09 13.80 10.04
C VAL A 125 -9.21 13.06 9.05
N HIS A 126 -9.24 11.74 9.11
CA HIS A 126 -8.47 10.88 8.22
C HIS A 126 -9.35 10.36 7.09
N TYR A 127 -8.85 10.43 5.88
CA TYR A 127 -9.49 9.92 4.68
C TYR A 127 -8.63 8.82 4.09
N TYR A 128 -9.24 7.69 3.74
CA TYR A 128 -8.55 6.54 3.17
C TYR A 128 -9.27 6.07 1.91
N ALA A 129 -8.51 5.77 0.87
CA ALA A 129 -9.02 5.12 -0.33
C ALA A 129 -8.06 4.01 -0.76
N THR A 130 -8.62 2.85 -1.10
CA THR A 130 -7.82 1.69 -1.53
C THR A 130 -7.99 1.50 -3.03
N GLY A 131 -6.88 1.53 -3.76
CA GLY A 131 -6.84 1.30 -5.19
C GLY A 131 -7.01 -0.17 -5.56
N ALA A 132 -7.10 -0.43 -6.87
CA ALA A 132 -7.35 -1.75 -7.43
C ALA A 132 -6.33 -2.83 -7.02
N TYR A 133 -5.12 -2.42 -6.65
CA TYR A 133 -4.03 -3.32 -6.26
C TYR A 133 -3.78 -3.37 -4.75
N GLY A 134 -4.70 -2.84 -3.95
CA GLY A 134 -4.62 -2.87 -2.50
C GLY A 134 -3.78 -1.76 -1.87
N PHE A 135 -3.24 -0.84 -2.66
CA PHE A 135 -2.51 0.33 -2.13
C PHE A 135 -3.49 1.35 -1.60
N ARG A 136 -3.25 1.80 -0.38
CA ARG A 136 -4.13 2.72 0.32
C ARG A 136 -3.56 4.13 0.33
N GLY A 137 -4.33 5.07 -0.25
CA GLY A 137 -4.09 6.49 -0.12
C GLY A 137 -4.62 7.03 1.21
N HIS A 138 -3.99 8.07 1.75
CA HIS A 138 -4.34 8.69 3.01
C HIS A 138 -4.20 10.21 2.90
N SER A 139 -5.24 10.92 3.31
CA SER A 139 -5.21 12.38 3.48
C SER A 139 -5.78 12.77 4.83
N VAL A 140 -5.34 13.91 5.34
CA VAL A 140 -5.75 14.42 6.65
C VAL A 140 -6.28 15.85 6.50
N LEU A 141 -7.46 16.10 7.07
CA LEU A 141 -8.02 17.43 7.26
C LEU A 141 -7.86 17.83 8.73
N ILE A 142 -7.29 18.99 8.97
CA ILE A 142 -7.20 19.58 10.30
C ILE A 142 -8.42 20.47 10.51
N VAL A 143 -9.15 20.24 11.59
CA VAL A 143 -10.35 20.99 11.96
C VAL A 143 -10.13 21.70 13.29
N SER A 144 -10.11 23.02 13.26
CA SER A 144 -10.07 23.83 14.48
C SER A 144 -11.48 24.24 14.86
N VAL A 145 -12.01 23.67 15.94
CA VAL A 145 -13.31 24.02 16.48
C VAL A 145 -13.15 25.16 17.46
N GLY A 146 -13.82 26.25 17.22
CA GLY A 146 -13.78 27.46 18.05
C GLY A 146 -15.09 28.23 18.03
N LYS A 147 -15.07 29.35 18.73
CA LYS A 147 -16.25 30.23 18.85
C LYS A 147 -16.75 30.78 17.52
#